data_49fef22d39febe87bed32eac9e7fe268
#
_entry.id   49fef22d39febe87bed32eac9e7fe268
#
_cell.length_a   1.000
_cell.length_b   1.000
_cell.length_c   1.000
_cell.angle_alpha   90.00
_cell.angle_beta   90.00
_cell.angle_gamma   90.00
#
_symmetry.space_group_name_H-M   'P 1'
#
loop_
_entity.id
_entity.type
_entity.pdbx_description
1 polymer ?
#
loop_
_entity_poly.entity_id
_entity_poly.type
_entity_poly.pdbx_seq_one_letter_code
_entity_poly.pdbx_strand_id
1 'polypeptide(L)'
;MFKIFLLSALFPVLFGNVYDIKVDAIEGGKIDFSKYKGKKILIVNTASQCGNTPQYAELEKLYRQYHGKLVIVGFPANNFGGQEPGSNADIKAFCTKEYAVTFPMAAKISVKGADIHPIYKWLTEEAKAKQLAPEEVTWNFQKYLLNEKGELIAVFKPRTSVFSPEVTAAIEGK
;
A
#
# COMPACT_ATOMS: atom_id res chain seq x y z
N MET A 1 -44.43 15.40 24.12
CA MET A 1 -43.51 14.31 23.89
C MET A 1 -42.48 14.76 22.85
N PHE A 2 -41.32 15.25 23.32
CA PHE A 2 -40.20 15.63 22.42
C PHE A 2 -39.33 14.40 22.19
N LYS A 3 -39.26 13.91 20.93
CA LYS A 3 -38.33 12.87 20.53
C LYS A 3 -36.95 13.51 20.28
N ILE A 4 -36.03 13.28 21.18
CA ILE A 4 -34.63 13.64 20.99
C ILE A 4 -34.03 12.60 20.02
N PHE A 5 -33.75 13.01 18.77
CA PHE A 5 -32.93 12.25 17.85
C PHE A 5 -31.47 12.43 18.27
N LEU A 6 -30.89 11.40 18.89
CA LEU A 6 -29.44 11.33 19.04
C LEU A 6 -28.84 11.08 17.64
N LEU A 7 -28.29 12.13 17.05
CA LEU A 7 -27.44 12.03 15.87
C LEU A 7 -26.09 11.47 16.34
N SER A 8 -25.86 10.18 16.16
CA SER A 8 -24.52 9.59 16.37
C SER A 8 -23.61 10.14 15.29
N ALA A 9 -22.85 11.16 15.64
CA ALA A 9 -21.73 11.62 14.79
C ALA A 9 -20.69 10.50 14.75
N LEU A 10 -20.65 9.75 13.63
CA LEU A 10 -19.47 8.97 13.28
C LEU A 10 -18.33 9.97 13.02
N PHE A 11 -17.49 10.18 14.03
CA PHE A 11 -16.21 10.83 13.80
C PHE A 11 -15.36 9.90 12.94
N PRO A 12 -14.93 10.34 11.74
CA PRO A 12 -13.94 9.57 11.00
C PRO A 12 -12.68 9.49 11.87
N VAL A 13 -12.15 8.29 12.04
CA VAL A 13 -10.82 8.11 12.65
C VAL A 13 -9.83 8.68 11.63
N LEU A 14 -9.52 9.96 11.75
CA LEU A 14 -8.45 10.61 11.00
C LEU A 14 -7.13 10.08 11.58
N PHE A 15 -6.49 9.16 10.87
CA PHE A 15 -5.08 8.90 11.11
C PHE A 15 -4.32 10.18 10.77
N GLY A 16 -3.66 10.78 11.76
CA GLY A 16 -2.89 12.00 11.54
C GLY A 16 -1.67 11.76 10.65
N ASN A 17 -1.12 10.52 10.66
CA ASN A 17 0.07 10.13 9.88
C ASN A 17 0.10 8.61 9.69
N VAL A 18 0.82 8.13 8.65
CA VAL A 18 1.04 6.70 8.43
C VAL A 18 1.66 5.99 9.64
N TYR A 19 2.47 6.68 10.43
CA TYR A 19 3.14 6.12 11.59
C TYR A 19 2.22 5.75 12.76
N ASP A 20 0.96 6.17 12.72
CA ASP A 20 -0.07 5.78 13.68
C ASP A 20 -0.76 4.46 13.26
N ILE A 21 -0.41 3.92 12.08
CA ILE A 21 -1.06 2.76 11.49
C ILE A 21 -0.25 1.49 11.80
N LYS A 22 -0.98 0.44 12.17
CA LYS A 22 -0.49 -0.93 12.26
C LYS A 22 -1.42 -1.82 11.45
N VAL A 23 -0.84 -2.69 10.63
CA VAL A 23 -1.60 -3.65 9.80
C VAL A 23 -1.19 -5.08 10.12
N ASP A 24 -2.05 -6.05 9.84
CA ASP A 24 -1.68 -7.45 9.98
C ASP A 24 -0.61 -7.83 8.96
N ALA A 25 0.43 -8.55 9.40
CA ALA A 25 1.43 -9.10 8.52
C ALA A 25 0.95 -10.44 7.93
N ILE A 26 1.39 -10.77 6.72
CA ILE A 26 0.97 -12.00 6.01
C ILE A 26 1.37 -13.27 6.76
N GLU A 27 2.44 -13.22 7.54
CA GLU A 27 2.96 -14.33 8.36
C GLU A 27 2.46 -14.31 9.81
N GLY A 28 1.50 -13.42 10.11
CA GLY A 28 1.03 -13.15 11.47
C GLY A 28 1.81 -12.03 12.16
N GLY A 29 1.26 -11.54 13.28
CA GLY A 29 1.74 -10.34 13.95
C GLY A 29 1.35 -9.06 13.21
N LYS A 30 2.11 -7.97 13.42
CA LYS A 30 1.79 -6.64 12.89
C LYS A 30 2.99 -6.00 12.18
N ILE A 31 2.72 -5.35 11.06
CA ILE A 31 3.60 -4.35 10.47
C ILE A 31 3.28 -3.01 11.15
N ASP A 32 4.22 -2.48 11.89
CA ASP A 32 4.12 -1.20 12.60
C ASP A 32 4.88 -0.14 11.81
N PHE A 33 4.16 0.77 11.17
CA PHE A 33 4.76 1.80 10.31
C PHE A 33 5.63 2.78 11.09
N SER A 34 5.44 2.94 12.40
CA SER A 34 6.30 3.79 13.23
C SER A 34 7.78 3.38 13.22
N LYS A 35 8.06 2.09 12.94
CA LYS A 35 9.42 1.54 12.80
C LYS A 35 10.15 2.01 11.52
N TYR A 36 9.41 2.63 10.60
CA TYR A 36 9.96 3.10 9.31
C TYR A 36 10.20 4.61 9.28
N LYS A 37 10.07 5.31 10.43
CA LYS A 37 10.40 6.74 10.54
C LYS A 37 11.80 7.02 10.00
N GLY A 38 11.92 8.11 9.22
CA GLY A 38 13.19 8.51 8.59
C GLY A 38 13.51 7.77 7.31
N LYS A 39 12.62 6.88 6.82
CA LYS A 39 12.74 6.21 5.52
C LYS A 39 11.56 6.56 4.63
N LYS A 40 11.78 6.59 3.33
CA LYS A 40 10.66 6.60 2.37
C LYS A 40 9.92 5.27 2.44
N ILE A 41 8.61 5.29 2.18
CA ILE A 41 7.77 4.09 2.19
C ILE A 41 7.02 4.02 0.87
N LEU A 42 7.14 2.89 0.16
CA LEU A 42 6.37 2.59 -1.04
C LEU A 42 5.31 1.54 -0.70
N ILE A 43 4.05 1.93 -0.73
CA ILE A 43 2.91 1.04 -0.50
C ILE A 43 2.35 0.61 -1.85
N VAL A 44 2.19 -0.71 -2.06
CA VAL A 44 1.76 -1.29 -3.34
C VAL A 44 0.69 -2.35 -3.09
N ASN A 45 -0.47 -2.25 -3.76
CA ASN A 45 -1.43 -3.33 -3.77
C ASN A 45 -1.06 -4.37 -4.83
N THR A 46 -1.07 -5.64 -4.46
CA THR A 46 -0.49 -6.72 -5.26
C THR A 46 -1.50 -7.84 -5.55
N ALA A 47 -1.21 -8.65 -6.57
CA ALA A 47 -1.97 -9.85 -6.89
C ALA A 47 -1.07 -10.89 -7.59
N SER A 48 -1.35 -12.17 -7.35
CA SER A 48 -0.57 -13.30 -7.89
C SER A 48 -0.94 -13.70 -9.32
N GLN A 49 -2.15 -13.33 -9.80
CA GLN A 49 -2.69 -13.76 -11.10
C GLN A 49 -3.00 -12.58 -12.04
N CYS A 50 -2.20 -11.53 -11.97
CA CYS A 50 -2.34 -10.31 -12.76
C CYS A 50 -1.29 -10.22 -13.86
N GLY A 51 -1.60 -9.60 -14.99
CA GLY A 51 -0.58 -9.27 -16.00
C GLY A 51 0.56 -8.39 -15.48
N ASN A 52 0.34 -7.67 -14.36
CA ASN A 52 1.36 -6.87 -13.70
C ASN A 52 2.19 -7.64 -12.65
N THR A 53 1.90 -8.91 -12.37
CA THR A 53 2.59 -9.73 -11.35
C THR A 53 4.11 -9.79 -11.52
N PRO A 54 4.69 -9.75 -12.74
CA PRO A 54 6.14 -9.67 -12.90
C PRO A 54 6.81 -8.45 -12.24
N GLN A 55 6.05 -7.41 -11.89
CA GLN A 55 6.59 -6.26 -11.15
C GLN A 55 7.10 -6.62 -9.74
N TYR A 56 6.75 -7.78 -9.18
CA TYR A 56 7.37 -8.26 -7.93
C TYR A 56 8.90 -8.34 -8.05
N ALA A 57 9.43 -8.76 -9.19
CA ALA A 57 10.88 -8.82 -9.43
C ALA A 57 11.51 -7.42 -9.42
N GLU A 58 10.84 -6.43 -10.04
CA GLU A 58 11.31 -5.04 -10.03
C GLU A 58 11.23 -4.43 -8.63
N LEU A 59 10.15 -4.67 -7.89
CA LEU A 59 9.96 -4.21 -6.52
C LEU A 59 11.06 -4.79 -5.59
N GLU A 60 11.34 -6.08 -5.69
CA GLU A 60 12.39 -6.71 -4.88
C GLU A 60 13.79 -6.14 -5.22
N LYS A 61 14.08 -5.94 -6.52
CA LYS A 61 15.34 -5.31 -6.95
C LYS A 61 15.45 -3.88 -6.40
N LEU A 62 14.37 -3.09 -6.48
CA LEU A 62 14.32 -1.73 -5.94
C LEU A 62 14.54 -1.72 -4.43
N TYR A 63 13.87 -2.63 -3.71
CA TYR A 63 13.99 -2.76 -2.26
C TYR A 63 15.42 -3.03 -1.81
N ARG A 64 16.12 -3.92 -2.52
CA ARG A 64 17.55 -4.20 -2.26
C ARG A 64 18.45 -3.03 -2.61
N GLN A 65 18.18 -2.36 -3.74
CA GLN A 65 18.99 -1.22 -4.21
C GLN A 65 18.94 -0.05 -3.24
N TYR A 66 17.77 0.24 -2.66
CA TYR A 66 17.58 1.34 -1.70
C TYR A 66 17.54 0.86 -0.25
N HIS A 67 18.19 -0.26 0.05
CA HIS A 67 18.25 -0.82 1.42
C HIS A 67 18.63 0.28 2.45
N GLY A 68 17.88 0.33 3.54
CA GLY A 68 18.08 1.33 4.60
C GLY A 68 17.44 2.70 4.35
N LYS A 69 17.10 3.05 3.10
CA LYS A 69 16.50 4.35 2.71
C LYS A 69 15.03 4.24 2.29
N LEU A 70 14.65 3.11 1.70
CA LEU A 70 13.29 2.83 1.25
C LEU A 70 12.79 1.54 1.90
N VAL A 71 11.54 1.55 2.34
CA VAL A 71 10.78 0.36 2.71
C VAL A 71 9.67 0.17 1.69
N ILE A 72 9.49 -1.05 1.21
CA ILE A 72 8.34 -1.44 0.40
C ILE A 72 7.41 -2.26 1.28
N VAL A 73 6.10 -1.99 1.22
CA VAL A 73 5.07 -2.81 1.88
C VAL A 73 4.05 -3.24 0.83
N GLY A 74 3.99 -4.54 0.57
CA GLY A 74 3.04 -5.13 -0.35
C GLY A 74 1.72 -5.47 0.36
N PHE A 75 0.60 -5.19 -0.30
CA PHE A 75 -0.75 -5.46 0.19
C PHE A 75 -1.50 -6.33 -0.82
N PRO A 76 -1.56 -7.65 -0.63
CA PRO A 76 -2.37 -8.52 -1.47
C PRO A 76 -3.85 -8.10 -1.44
N ALA A 77 -4.48 -8.01 -2.61
CA ALA A 77 -5.86 -7.55 -2.73
C ALA A 77 -6.60 -8.26 -3.87
N ASN A 78 -7.82 -8.74 -3.57
CA ASN A 78 -8.64 -9.49 -4.54
C ASN A 78 -9.69 -8.64 -5.25
N ASN A 79 -9.62 -7.29 -5.12
CA ASN A 79 -10.64 -6.37 -5.62
C ASN A 79 -10.69 -6.27 -7.16
N PHE A 80 -9.65 -6.66 -7.87
CA PHE A 80 -9.54 -6.49 -9.32
C PHE A 80 -9.51 -7.84 -10.03
N GLY A 81 -10.65 -8.20 -10.62
CA GLY A 81 -10.80 -9.41 -11.40
C GLY A 81 -10.62 -10.72 -10.63
N GLY A 82 -10.68 -10.70 -9.29
CA GLY A 82 -10.46 -11.90 -8.48
C GLY A 82 -9.04 -12.47 -8.60
N GLN A 83 -8.05 -11.62 -8.90
CA GLN A 83 -6.68 -12.04 -9.25
C GLN A 83 -5.78 -12.35 -8.04
N GLU A 84 -6.33 -12.32 -6.82
CA GLU A 84 -5.64 -12.76 -5.59
C GLU A 84 -6.52 -13.71 -4.75
N PRO A 85 -6.92 -14.88 -5.30
CA PRO A 85 -7.88 -15.77 -4.64
C PRO A 85 -7.28 -16.54 -3.44
N GLY A 86 -5.96 -16.72 -3.41
CA GLY A 86 -5.24 -17.53 -2.42
C GLY A 86 -5.41 -17.07 -0.98
N SER A 87 -5.12 -17.94 -0.03
CA SER A 87 -4.95 -17.59 1.38
C SER A 87 -3.66 -16.79 1.59
N ASN A 88 -3.48 -16.18 2.78
CA ASN A 88 -2.22 -15.52 3.13
C ASN A 88 -1.01 -16.46 3.01
N ALA A 89 -1.16 -17.73 3.38
CA ALA A 89 -0.12 -18.74 3.27
C ALA A 89 0.26 -19.04 1.80
N ASP A 90 -0.76 -19.18 0.93
CA ASP A 90 -0.56 -19.42 -0.51
C ASP A 90 0.15 -18.23 -1.16
N ILE A 91 -0.28 -17.02 -0.85
CA ILE A 91 0.29 -15.77 -1.37
C ILE A 91 1.75 -15.64 -0.92
N LYS A 92 2.04 -15.88 0.37
CA LYS A 92 3.41 -15.84 0.88
C LYS A 92 4.30 -16.86 0.19
N ALA A 93 3.83 -18.09 0.06
CA ALA A 93 4.56 -19.15 -0.63
C ALA A 93 4.87 -18.77 -2.09
N PHE A 94 3.86 -18.23 -2.81
CA PHE A 94 4.02 -17.75 -4.18
C PHE A 94 5.07 -16.64 -4.28
N CYS A 95 4.95 -15.57 -3.47
CA CYS A 95 5.88 -14.44 -3.51
C CYS A 95 7.32 -14.87 -3.20
N THR A 96 7.50 -15.77 -2.24
CA THR A 96 8.83 -16.28 -1.86
C THR A 96 9.42 -17.15 -2.96
N LYS A 97 8.64 -18.11 -3.49
CA LYS A 97 9.13 -19.10 -4.44
C LYS A 97 9.40 -18.51 -5.83
N GLU A 98 8.45 -17.71 -6.35
CA GLU A 98 8.51 -17.23 -7.73
C GLU A 98 9.33 -15.93 -7.87
N TYR A 99 9.39 -15.09 -6.84
CA TYR A 99 10.01 -13.76 -6.91
C TYR A 99 11.03 -13.47 -5.82
N ALA A 100 11.27 -14.40 -4.89
CA ALA A 100 12.19 -14.23 -3.76
C ALA A 100 11.94 -12.94 -2.98
N VAL A 101 10.67 -12.56 -2.80
CA VAL A 101 10.26 -11.34 -2.11
C VAL A 101 10.74 -11.35 -0.67
N THR A 102 11.48 -10.30 -0.30
CA THR A 102 12.00 -10.09 1.07
C THR A 102 11.45 -8.83 1.74
N PHE A 103 10.80 -7.94 0.99
CA PHE A 103 10.13 -6.79 1.59
C PHE A 103 8.88 -7.21 2.38
N PRO A 104 8.45 -6.41 3.38
CA PRO A 104 7.26 -6.67 4.19
C PRO A 104 5.99 -6.85 3.35
N MET A 105 5.24 -7.93 3.63
CA MET A 105 3.94 -8.20 3.03
C MET A 105 2.86 -8.16 4.12
N ALA A 106 1.81 -7.38 3.90
CA ALA A 106 0.63 -7.38 4.75
C ALA A 106 -0.26 -8.60 4.46
N ALA A 107 -1.11 -8.97 5.41
CA ALA A 107 -2.22 -9.89 5.17
C ALA A 107 -3.11 -9.34 4.05
N LYS A 108 -3.81 -10.23 3.32
CA LYS A 108 -4.73 -9.85 2.24
C LYS A 108 -5.85 -8.94 2.79
N ILE A 109 -6.09 -7.82 2.11
CA ILE A 109 -7.08 -6.81 2.49
C ILE A 109 -7.95 -6.40 1.28
N SER A 110 -9.02 -5.64 1.55
CA SER A 110 -9.73 -4.89 0.52
C SER A 110 -9.10 -3.49 0.37
N VAL A 111 -8.84 -3.08 -0.86
CA VAL A 111 -8.25 -1.77 -1.20
C VAL A 111 -9.25 -0.83 -1.87
N LYS A 112 -10.49 -1.28 -2.08
CA LYS A 112 -11.56 -0.51 -2.74
C LYS A 112 -12.93 -1.03 -2.29
N GLY A 113 -13.95 -0.16 -2.33
CA GLY A 113 -15.33 -0.53 -2.03
C GLY A 113 -15.73 -0.23 -0.59
N ALA A 114 -16.89 -0.78 -0.17
CA ALA A 114 -17.47 -0.48 1.13
C ALA A 114 -16.64 -1.03 2.32
N ASP A 115 -15.87 -2.08 2.08
CA ASP A 115 -14.99 -2.77 3.02
C ASP A 115 -13.52 -2.36 2.91
N ILE A 116 -13.25 -1.22 2.26
CA ILE A 116 -11.89 -0.70 2.10
C ILE A 116 -11.14 -0.64 3.44
N HIS A 117 -9.95 -1.21 3.48
CA HIS A 117 -9.13 -1.21 4.69
C HIS A 117 -8.69 0.22 5.08
N PRO A 118 -8.64 0.57 6.38
CA PRO A 118 -8.33 1.93 6.85
C PRO A 118 -7.08 2.57 6.25
N ILE A 119 -6.00 1.81 6.03
CA ILE A 119 -4.78 2.36 5.40
C ILE A 119 -5.03 2.82 3.96
N TYR A 120 -5.80 2.06 3.17
CA TYR A 120 -6.11 2.46 1.79
C TYR A 120 -7.15 3.58 1.73
N LYS A 121 -8.08 3.62 2.68
CA LYS A 121 -8.97 4.76 2.85
C LYS A 121 -8.15 6.04 3.11
N TRP A 122 -7.22 5.99 4.06
CA TRP A 122 -6.32 7.11 4.35
C TRP A 122 -5.49 7.52 3.13
N LEU A 123 -4.86 6.57 2.40
CA LEU A 123 -4.07 6.86 1.20
C LEU A 123 -4.88 7.54 0.11
N THR A 124 -6.12 7.12 -0.13
CA THR A 124 -6.98 7.70 -1.16
C THR A 124 -7.50 9.08 -0.75
N GLU A 125 -7.82 9.29 0.53
CA GLU A 125 -8.19 10.60 1.08
C GLU A 125 -7.01 11.59 1.00
N GLU A 126 -5.79 11.19 1.33
CA GLU A 126 -4.57 11.99 1.19
C GLU A 126 -4.26 12.32 -0.29
N ALA A 127 -4.40 11.34 -1.18
CA ALA A 127 -4.21 11.56 -2.62
C ALA A 127 -5.19 12.60 -3.16
N LYS A 128 -6.46 12.51 -2.78
CA LYS A 128 -7.49 13.47 -3.14
C LYS A 128 -7.21 14.86 -2.57
N ALA A 129 -6.91 14.96 -1.28
CA ALA A 129 -6.61 16.22 -0.62
C ALA A 129 -5.42 16.95 -1.24
N LYS A 130 -4.42 16.19 -1.72
CA LYS A 130 -3.19 16.71 -2.36
C LYS A 130 -3.26 16.78 -3.89
N GLN A 131 -4.43 16.46 -4.48
CA GLN A 131 -4.64 16.41 -5.93
C GLN A 131 -3.63 15.53 -6.68
N LEU A 132 -3.22 14.42 -6.05
CA LEU A 132 -2.34 13.41 -6.64
C LEU A 132 -3.18 12.38 -7.41
N ALA A 133 -2.93 12.22 -8.68
CA ALA A 133 -3.68 11.28 -9.54
C ALA A 133 -2.91 9.98 -9.78
N PRO A 134 -3.58 8.83 -9.78
CA PRO A 134 -5.02 8.66 -9.54
C PRO A 134 -5.39 8.74 -8.04
N GLU A 135 -6.52 9.39 -7.74
CA GLU A 135 -6.99 9.55 -6.36
C GLU A 135 -7.47 8.23 -5.72
N GLU A 136 -8.02 7.32 -6.53
CA GLU A 136 -8.47 5.99 -6.09
C GLU A 136 -7.56 4.89 -6.63
N VAL A 137 -7.66 3.69 -6.02
CA VAL A 137 -6.99 2.50 -6.56
C VAL A 137 -7.69 2.06 -7.84
N THR A 138 -6.98 2.12 -8.96
CA THR A 138 -7.52 1.83 -10.29
C THR A 138 -7.30 0.39 -10.75
N TRP A 139 -6.23 -0.28 -10.30
CA TRP A 139 -5.90 -1.67 -10.61
C TRP A 139 -4.82 -2.20 -9.65
N ASN A 140 -4.49 -3.50 -9.78
CA ASN A 140 -3.36 -4.11 -9.07
C ASN A 140 -2.03 -3.44 -9.44
N PHE A 141 -1.13 -3.35 -8.47
CA PHE A 141 0.21 -2.72 -8.57
C PHE A 141 0.18 -1.19 -8.72
N GLN A 142 -0.84 -0.50 -8.22
CA GLN A 142 -0.77 0.94 -7.98
C GLN A 142 0.15 1.22 -6.79
N LYS A 143 0.93 2.29 -6.87
CA LYS A 143 1.95 2.61 -5.87
C LYS A 143 1.67 3.96 -5.25
N TYR A 144 1.89 4.04 -3.93
CA TYR A 144 1.82 5.25 -3.13
C TYR A 144 3.17 5.46 -2.45
N LEU A 145 3.84 6.58 -2.73
CA LEU A 145 5.13 6.91 -2.14
C LEU A 145 4.97 7.93 -1.02
N LEU A 146 5.50 7.59 0.15
CA LEU A 146 5.55 8.47 1.30
C LEU A 146 7.00 8.91 1.54
N ASN A 147 7.16 10.16 2.02
CA ASN A 147 8.45 10.70 2.41
C ASN A 147 8.88 10.20 3.81
N GLU A 148 10.04 10.66 4.26
CA GLU A 148 10.67 10.28 5.54
C GLU A 148 9.88 10.77 6.78
N LYS A 149 8.88 11.65 6.57
CA LYS A 149 7.95 12.14 7.60
C LYS A 149 6.64 11.37 7.60
N GLY A 150 6.47 10.39 6.69
CA GLY A 150 5.26 9.61 6.54
C GLY A 150 4.13 10.34 5.80
N GLU A 151 4.43 11.37 5.03
CA GLU A 151 3.49 12.13 4.22
C GLU A 151 3.44 11.57 2.80
N LEU A 152 2.25 11.40 2.24
CA LEU A 152 2.08 10.97 0.84
C LEU A 152 2.61 12.09 -0.10
N ILE A 153 3.52 11.73 -0.99
CA ILE A 153 4.17 12.67 -1.93
C ILE A 153 3.93 12.34 -3.40
N ALA A 154 3.61 11.08 -3.72
CA ALA A 154 3.32 10.69 -5.10
C ALA A 154 2.42 9.45 -5.16
N VAL A 155 1.66 9.34 -6.26
CA VAL A 155 0.88 8.16 -6.63
C VAL A 155 1.28 7.77 -8.06
N PHE A 156 1.63 6.49 -8.26
CA PHE A 156 2.00 5.99 -9.58
C PHE A 156 1.00 4.96 -10.08
N LYS A 157 0.68 5.05 -11.36
CA LYS A 157 -0.28 4.15 -12.02
C LYS A 157 0.18 2.68 -11.97
N PRO A 158 -0.74 1.72 -12.09
CA PRO A 158 -0.43 0.28 -12.00
C PRO A 158 0.70 -0.20 -12.91
N ARG A 159 0.78 0.30 -14.14
CA ARG A 159 1.79 -0.12 -15.14
C ARG A 159 3.10 0.66 -15.09
N THR A 160 3.19 1.70 -14.25
CA THR A 160 4.42 2.47 -14.11
C THR A 160 5.50 1.59 -13.49
N SER A 161 6.61 1.39 -14.21
CA SER A 161 7.78 0.68 -13.68
C SER A 161 8.39 1.47 -12.52
N VAL A 162 8.82 0.76 -11.49
CA VAL A 162 9.49 1.39 -10.34
C VAL A 162 10.90 1.90 -10.69
N PHE A 163 11.41 1.58 -11.87
CA PHE A 163 12.65 2.11 -12.41
C PHE A 163 12.42 3.23 -13.44
N SER A 164 11.18 3.67 -13.64
CA SER A 164 10.94 4.86 -14.48
C SER A 164 11.60 6.11 -13.88
N PRO A 165 11.99 7.09 -14.70
CA PRO A 165 12.62 8.33 -14.23
C PRO A 165 11.77 9.07 -13.19
N GLU A 166 10.44 9.07 -13.34
CA GLU A 166 9.53 9.73 -12.41
C GLU A 166 9.54 9.08 -11.02
N VAL A 167 9.59 7.74 -10.94
CA VAL A 167 9.62 7.02 -9.67
C VAL A 167 10.96 7.17 -8.99
N THR A 168 12.05 6.98 -9.73
CA THR A 168 13.41 7.10 -9.19
C THR A 168 13.72 8.52 -8.73
N ALA A 169 13.33 9.54 -9.49
CA ALA A 169 13.46 10.94 -9.08
C ALA A 169 12.69 11.23 -7.77
N ALA A 170 11.44 10.77 -7.66
CA ALA A 170 10.66 10.95 -6.44
C ALA A 170 11.28 10.24 -5.22
N ILE A 171 11.85 9.03 -5.41
CA ILE A 171 12.57 8.31 -4.35
C ILE A 171 13.85 9.06 -3.96
N GLU A 172 14.55 9.65 -4.90
CA GLU A 172 15.81 10.37 -4.65
C GLU A 172 15.59 11.82 -4.19
N GLY A 173 14.37 12.33 -4.27
CA GLY A 173 14.03 13.71 -3.87
C GLY A 173 14.53 14.76 -4.86
N LYS A 174 14.52 14.41 -6.15
CA LYS A 174 14.95 15.27 -7.26
C LYS A 174 13.77 15.88 -7.99
#